data_a43c36cf688138d618cd7e227c1d4f86
#
_entry.id   a43c36cf688138d618cd7e227c1d4f86
#
_cell.length_a   1.000
_cell.length_b   1.000
_cell.length_c   1.000
_cell.angle_alpha   90.00
_cell.angle_beta   90.00
_cell.angle_gamma   90.00
#
_symmetry.space_group_name_H-M   'P 1'
#
loop_
_entity.id
_entity.type
_entity.pdbx_description
1 polymer ?
#
loop_
_entity_poly.entity_id
_entity_poly.type
_entity_poly.pdbx_seq_one_letter_code
_entity_poly.pdbx_strand_id
1 'polypeptide(L)'
;MIEVKFPPKGTLITPHFGRPTGMRFFLMLRSLGAFAACLSKATGGAMPADHETIRIWGLSGGKTQDDFFLFREVLGGGGPGRPWADGSDVVHVVPNSRNLPAEFAETRYPVLVEQLGLKEDSGGPGYRRGGFGYDKRIRALSEARLISNADRSVLSCYGVNGGRAGKPYAVAVTSPDGVTVSHPGMCDTVIIPVGSTVRIVTTGGGGWGDPLLREIDKVVYDVECGLVSPDSARDEYGVVLFKVGRKWQADATKTAQRRRQLAQSRGKPQMFDRGAYFEAEKRRGRIKYPEGWLDPDLGWYANSVREADAGSDRALGA
;
A
#
# COMPACT_ATOMS: atom_id res chain seq x y z
N MET A 1 3.34 13.61 -28.63
CA MET A 1 4.73 13.69 -28.12
C MET A 1 4.67 13.87 -26.62
N ILE A 2 5.49 13.17 -25.83
CA ILE A 2 5.54 13.33 -24.38
C ILE A 2 6.73 14.23 -24.08
N GLU A 3 6.48 15.38 -23.43
CA GLU A 3 7.53 16.26 -22.91
C GLU A 3 7.78 15.91 -21.44
N VAL A 4 9.03 15.66 -21.08
CA VAL A 4 9.44 15.37 -19.71
C VAL A 4 10.22 16.55 -19.17
N LYS A 5 9.67 17.23 -18.14
CA LYS A 5 10.33 18.33 -17.46
C LYS A 5 10.93 17.82 -16.15
N PHE A 6 12.22 18.08 -15.96
CA PHE A 6 12.93 17.75 -14.73
C PHE A 6 13.14 18.97 -13.87
N PRO A 7 13.16 18.83 -12.53
CA PRO A 7 13.57 19.92 -11.65
C PRO A 7 15.06 20.27 -11.89
N PRO A 8 15.52 21.44 -11.43
CA PRO A 8 16.93 21.83 -11.53
C PRO A 8 17.87 20.78 -10.94
N LYS A 9 19.13 20.78 -11.38
CA LYS A 9 20.19 19.95 -10.78
C LYS A 9 20.36 20.26 -9.29
N GLY A 10 20.69 19.22 -8.50
CA GLY A 10 20.88 19.34 -7.05
C GLY A 10 19.68 18.89 -6.21
N THR A 11 18.60 18.42 -6.85
CA THR A 11 17.46 17.81 -6.15
C THR A 11 17.62 16.30 -6.02
N LEU A 12 16.72 15.65 -5.25
CA LEU A 12 16.67 14.18 -5.16
C LEU A 12 16.40 13.50 -6.51
N ILE A 13 15.69 14.17 -7.42
CA ILE A 13 15.37 13.62 -8.76
C ILE A 13 16.54 13.80 -9.70
N THR A 14 17.23 14.92 -9.60
CA THR A 14 18.37 15.29 -10.47
C THR A 14 19.60 15.62 -9.63
N PRO A 15 20.21 14.62 -8.94
CA PRO A 15 21.38 14.85 -8.11
C PRO A 15 22.59 15.25 -8.93
N HIS A 16 23.51 15.99 -8.33
CA HIS A 16 24.83 16.22 -8.93
C HIS A 16 25.60 14.91 -9.01
N PHE A 17 26.45 14.78 -10.04
CA PHE A 17 27.35 13.64 -10.16
C PHE A 17 28.20 13.44 -8.88
N GLY A 18 28.37 12.19 -8.47
CA GLY A 18 29.15 11.83 -7.27
C GLY A 18 28.37 11.93 -5.94
N ARG A 19 27.10 12.38 -5.94
CA ARG A 19 26.28 12.37 -4.73
C ARG A 19 25.66 10.99 -4.48
N PRO A 20 25.53 10.55 -3.21
CA PRO A 20 24.86 9.31 -2.89
C PRO A 20 23.41 9.34 -3.38
N THR A 21 22.99 8.28 -4.07
CA THR A 21 21.63 8.11 -4.57
C THR A 21 20.98 6.86 -3.96
N GLY A 22 21.18 6.66 -2.68
CA GLY A 22 20.52 5.58 -1.94
C GLY A 22 19.01 5.67 -2.06
N MET A 23 18.35 4.51 -2.09
CA MET A 23 16.88 4.41 -2.11
C MET A 23 16.21 5.04 -3.36
N ARG A 24 16.94 5.26 -4.46
CA ARG A 24 16.38 5.81 -5.71
C ARG A 24 15.17 5.04 -6.26
N PHE A 25 15.08 3.77 -5.95
CA PHE A 25 13.96 2.93 -6.37
C PHE A 25 12.63 3.34 -5.71
N PHE A 26 12.62 3.89 -4.50
CA PHE A 26 11.39 4.46 -3.93
C PHE A 26 10.88 5.62 -4.78
N LEU A 27 11.78 6.51 -5.19
CA LEU A 27 11.42 7.63 -6.04
C LEU A 27 10.88 7.15 -7.39
N MET A 28 11.55 6.18 -8.01
CA MET A 28 11.11 5.59 -9.28
C MET A 28 9.71 4.98 -9.17
N LEU A 29 9.46 4.17 -8.14
CA LEU A 29 8.17 3.52 -7.94
C LEU A 29 7.07 4.52 -7.60
N ARG A 30 7.36 5.57 -6.82
CA ARG A 30 6.40 6.65 -6.56
C ARG A 30 6.08 7.45 -7.82
N SER A 31 7.07 7.66 -8.68
CA SER A 31 6.85 8.32 -9.99
C SER A 31 5.95 7.48 -10.90
N LEU A 32 6.12 6.15 -10.92
CA LEU A 32 5.23 5.25 -11.66
C LEU A 32 3.79 5.31 -11.13
N GLY A 33 3.60 5.30 -9.81
CA GLY A 33 2.28 5.45 -9.18
C GLY A 33 1.62 6.79 -9.52
N ALA A 34 2.38 7.89 -9.49
CA ALA A 34 1.88 9.21 -9.87
C ALA A 34 1.51 9.27 -11.37
N PHE A 35 2.34 8.70 -12.23
CA PHE A 35 2.07 8.62 -13.67
C PHE A 35 0.80 7.80 -13.96
N ALA A 36 0.65 6.64 -13.31
CA ALA A 36 -0.55 5.82 -13.43
C ALA A 36 -1.81 6.58 -12.96
N ALA A 37 -1.71 7.39 -11.90
CA ALA A 37 -2.81 8.24 -11.44
C ALA A 37 -3.20 9.31 -12.48
N CYS A 38 -2.21 9.96 -13.12
CA CYS A 38 -2.47 10.90 -14.21
C CYS A 38 -3.16 10.24 -15.40
N LEU A 39 -2.69 9.06 -15.81
CA LEU A 39 -3.33 8.29 -16.86
C LEU A 39 -4.74 7.84 -16.48
N SER A 40 -4.99 7.47 -15.21
CA SER A 40 -6.33 7.13 -14.73
C SER A 40 -7.30 8.31 -14.90
N LYS A 41 -6.86 9.54 -14.60
CA LYS A 41 -7.69 10.74 -14.86
C LYS A 41 -7.95 10.92 -16.34
N ALA A 42 -6.94 10.80 -17.18
CA ALA A 42 -7.08 10.99 -18.63
C ALA A 42 -7.96 9.93 -19.30
N THR A 43 -8.01 8.72 -18.77
CA THR A 43 -8.72 7.56 -19.35
C THR A 43 -10.02 7.23 -18.61
N GLY A 44 -10.50 8.09 -17.71
CA GLY A 44 -11.72 7.83 -16.94
C GLY A 44 -11.63 6.61 -16.02
N GLY A 45 -10.44 6.32 -15.47
CA GLY A 45 -10.23 5.23 -14.52
C GLY A 45 -9.86 3.88 -15.16
N ALA A 46 -9.45 3.86 -16.43
CA ALA A 46 -9.08 2.63 -17.12
C ALA A 46 -7.71 2.04 -16.69
N MET A 47 -6.95 2.75 -15.84
CA MET A 47 -5.67 2.26 -15.32
C MET A 47 -5.87 1.44 -14.04
N PRO A 48 -4.94 0.52 -13.72
CA PRO A 48 -4.90 -0.14 -12.41
C PRO A 48 -4.85 0.85 -11.24
N ALA A 49 -5.28 0.40 -10.08
CA ALA A 49 -5.09 1.13 -8.82
C ALA A 49 -3.61 1.22 -8.44
N ASP A 50 -3.31 1.78 -7.26
CA ASP A 50 -1.93 1.90 -6.80
C ASP A 50 -1.41 0.58 -6.24
N HIS A 51 -0.12 0.37 -6.38
CA HIS A 51 0.58 -0.83 -5.99
C HIS A 51 1.54 -0.59 -4.83
N GLU A 52 1.92 -1.68 -4.21
CA GLU A 52 3.00 -1.67 -3.23
C GLU A 52 4.33 -1.19 -3.84
N THR A 53 5.31 -0.93 -2.95
CA THR A 53 6.70 -0.69 -3.31
C THR A 53 7.61 -1.66 -2.57
N ILE A 54 8.91 -1.50 -2.75
CA ILE A 54 9.92 -2.29 -2.04
C ILE A 54 9.87 -2.00 -0.54
N ARG A 55 9.90 -3.05 0.27
CA ARG A 55 10.03 -3.00 1.72
C ARG A 55 11.31 -3.72 2.10
N ILE A 56 12.28 -2.97 2.57
CA ILE A 56 13.55 -3.53 3.02
C ILE A 56 13.58 -3.40 4.54
N TRP A 57 13.81 -4.49 5.21
CA TRP A 57 13.99 -4.51 6.65
C TRP A 57 15.05 -5.52 7.05
N GLY A 58 15.56 -5.42 8.26
CA GLY A 58 16.52 -6.38 8.73
C GLY A 58 16.85 -6.23 10.19
N LEU A 59 17.54 -7.23 10.70
CA LEU A 59 18.13 -7.27 12.03
C LEU A 59 19.63 -7.43 11.88
N SER A 60 20.38 -6.61 12.58
CA SER A 60 21.84 -6.73 12.68
C SER A 60 22.25 -6.82 14.15
N GLY A 61 23.25 -7.60 14.42
CA GLY A 61 23.77 -7.78 15.79
C GLY A 61 25.15 -8.41 15.78
N GLY A 62 25.62 -8.77 16.97
CA GLY A 62 26.97 -9.24 17.22
C GLY A 62 27.79 -8.18 17.92
N LYS A 63 28.73 -8.62 18.83
CA LYS A 63 29.62 -7.76 19.59
C LYS A 63 31.01 -7.66 18.98
N THR A 64 31.36 -8.64 18.17
CA THR A 64 32.66 -8.77 17.51
C THR A 64 32.47 -8.99 16.03
N GLN A 65 33.52 -8.95 15.24
CA GLN A 65 33.47 -9.23 13.83
C GLN A 65 33.10 -10.71 13.54
N ASP A 66 33.46 -11.61 14.45
CA ASP A 66 33.24 -13.04 14.25
C ASP A 66 31.80 -13.47 14.54
N ASP A 67 31.08 -12.76 15.41
CA ASP A 67 29.68 -13.02 15.76
C ASP A 67 28.70 -12.04 15.07
N PHE A 68 29.21 -11.14 14.23
CA PHE A 68 28.38 -10.20 13.50
C PHE A 68 27.42 -10.92 12.53
N PHE A 69 26.16 -10.54 12.58
CA PHE A 69 25.18 -10.98 11.60
C PHE A 69 24.37 -9.81 11.01
N LEU A 70 23.95 -9.99 9.79
CA LEU A 70 22.98 -9.11 9.13
C LEU A 70 21.92 -9.98 8.44
N PHE A 71 20.78 -10.14 9.10
CA PHE A 71 19.59 -10.71 8.51
C PHE A 71 18.82 -9.61 7.79
N ARG A 72 18.63 -9.74 6.50
CA ARG A 72 17.96 -8.72 5.68
C ARG A 72 17.02 -9.37 4.67
N GLU A 73 15.84 -8.81 4.55
CA GLU A 73 14.84 -9.25 3.59
C GLU A 73 14.24 -8.09 2.80
N VAL A 74 13.75 -8.42 1.62
CA VAL A 74 12.93 -7.55 0.79
C VAL A 74 11.55 -8.19 0.74
N LEU A 75 10.53 -7.52 1.27
CA LEU A 75 9.18 -8.04 1.32
C LEU A 75 8.32 -7.39 0.23
N GLY A 76 7.53 -8.21 -0.47
CA GLY A 76 6.46 -7.76 -1.35
C GLY A 76 5.24 -7.29 -0.57
N GLY A 77 4.29 -6.77 -1.29
CA GLY A 77 2.97 -6.38 -0.76
C GLY A 77 1.88 -6.68 -1.76
N GLY A 78 0.71 -6.10 -1.56
CA GLY A 78 -0.41 -6.30 -2.46
C GLY A 78 -0.23 -5.60 -3.81
N GLY A 79 -0.45 -6.33 -4.90
CA GLY A 79 -0.57 -5.76 -6.23
C GLY A 79 -1.89 -4.97 -6.39
N PRO A 80 -2.00 -4.09 -7.39
CA PRO A 80 -3.18 -3.26 -7.59
C PRO A 80 -4.36 -4.08 -8.12
N GLY A 81 -5.57 -3.73 -7.73
CA GLY A 81 -6.77 -4.08 -8.46
C GLY A 81 -6.70 -3.50 -9.87
N ARG A 82 -7.10 -4.29 -10.87
CA ARG A 82 -7.04 -3.92 -12.29
C ARG A 82 -8.44 -3.95 -12.89
N PRO A 83 -8.72 -3.19 -13.93
CA PRO A 83 -10.05 -3.24 -14.57
C PRO A 83 -10.52 -4.66 -14.92
N TRP A 84 -9.60 -5.56 -15.24
CA TRP A 84 -9.87 -6.93 -15.71
C TRP A 84 -9.57 -8.04 -14.68
N ALA A 85 -8.89 -7.74 -13.54
CA ALA A 85 -8.50 -8.77 -12.57
C ALA A 85 -8.27 -8.20 -11.17
N ASP A 86 -8.43 -9.04 -10.16
CA ASP A 86 -8.01 -8.75 -8.80
C ASP A 86 -6.49 -8.54 -8.72
N GLY A 87 -6.03 -7.83 -7.70
CA GLY A 87 -4.63 -7.66 -7.39
C GLY A 87 -3.99 -8.98 -6.95
N SER A 88 -2.75 -9.20 -7.37
CA SER A 88 -1.97 -10.35 -6.92
C SER A 88 -1.47 -10.13 -5.49
N ASP A 89 -1.42 -11.21 -4.71
CA ASP A 89 -1.01 -11.13 -3.30
C ASP A 89 0.51 -11.21 -3.18
N VAL A 90 1.09 -10.46 -2.25
CA VAL A 90 2.52 -10.48 -1.86
C VAL A 90 3.51 -10.45 -3.01
N VAL A 91 3.27 -9.59 -3.99
CA VAL A 91 4.11 -9.45 -5.17
C VAL A 91 5.22 -8.42 -4.98
N HIS A 92 6.29 -8.59 -5.73
CA HIS A 92 7.30 -7.56 -5.95
C HIS A 92 7.08 -6.92 -7.31
N VAL A 93 6.77 -5.62 -7.34
CA VAL A 93 6.44 -4.94 -8.61
C VAL A 93 7.67 -4.74 -9.50
N VAL A 94 8.82 -4.47 -8.91
CA VAL A 94 10.06 -4.19 -9.67
C VAL A 94 11.21 -5.11 -9.32
N PRO A 95 11.48 -5.43 -8.03
CA PRO A 95 12.65 -6.23 -7.70
C PRO A 95 12.47 -7.70 -8.09
N ASN A 96 13.48 -8.22 -8.77
CA ASN A 96 13.63 -9.66 -8.98
C ASN A 96 14.30 -10.28 -7.75
N SER A 97 13.57 -10.38 -6.65
CA SER A 97 14.07 -10.90 -5.39
C SER A 97 13.19 -12.03 -4.86
N ARG A 98 13.78 -12.89 -4.05
CA ARG A 98 13.12 -13.96 -3.30
C ARG A 98 13.48 -13.84 -1.84
N ASN A 99 12.54 -14.15 -0.96
CA ASN A 99 12.82 -14.24 0.46
C ASN A 99 13.53 -15.55 0.78
N LEU A 100 14.30 -15.53 1.85
CA LEU A 100 14.93 -16.75 2.37
C LEU A 100 13.84 -17.71 2.90
N PRO A 101 13.97 -19.03 2.66
CA PRO A 101 13.19 -20.02 3.39
C PRO A 101 13.39 -19.86 4.91
N ALA A 102 12.34 -20.11 5.70
CA ALA A 102 12.40 -19.96 7.15
C ALA A 102 13.51 -20.81 7.76
N GLU A 103 13.62 -22.07 7.32
CA GLU A 103 14.62 -23.03 7.78
C GLU A 103 16.06 -22.56 7.51
N PHE A 104 16.29 -21.93 6.35
CA PHE A 104 17.59 -21.36 6.03
C PHE A 104 17.89 -20.13 6.90
N ALA A 105 16.89 -19.27 7.10
CA ALA A 105 17.06 -18.10 7.95
C ALA A 105 17.41 -18.50 9.39
N GLU A 106 16.69 -19.46 9.95
CA GLU A 106 16.87 -19.94 11.33
C GLU A 106 18.19 -20.68 11.54
N THR A 107 18.74 -21.35 10.52
CA THR A 107 20.04 -22.01 10.61
C THR A 107 21.22 -21.07 10.48
N ARG A 108 21.05 -19.90 9.86
CA ARG A 108 22.13 -18.95 9.57
C ARG A 108 22.15 -17.74 10.46
N TYR A 109 21.00 -17.36 11.02
CA TYR A 109 20.84 -16.14 11.81
C TYR A 109 20.18 -16.46 13.15
N PRO A 110 20.46 -15.71 14.20
CA PRO A 110 19.82 -15.90 15.51
C PRO A 110 18.38 -15.35 15.50
N VAL A 111 17.54 -15.96 14.69
CA VAL A 111 16.11 -15.60 14.52
C VAL A 111 15.25 -16.85 14.49
N LEU A 112 13.99 -16.70 14.87
CA LEU A 112 12.94 -17.72 14.73
C LEU A 112 11.75 -17.12 14.00
N VAL A 113 11.31 -17.74 12.90
CA VAL A 113 10.14 -17.31 12.13
C VAL A 113 8.87 -17.86 12.77
N GLU A 114 8.16 -17.02 13.53
CA GLU A 114 6.97 -17.45 14.27
C GLU A 114 5.72 -17.48 13.39
N GLN A 115 5.67 -16.61 12.38
CA GLN A 115 4.53 -16.50 11.48
C GLN A 115 4.96 -15.97 10.12
N LEU A 116 4.37 -16.53 9.08
CA LEU A 116 4.40 -15.99 7.73
C LEU A 116 3.05 -16.29 7.06
N GLY A 117 2.30 -15.26 6.71
CA GLY A 117 0.98 -15.42 6.10
C GLY A 117 0.54 -14.15 5.39
N LEU A 118 -0.64 -14.17 4.81
CA LEU A 118 -1.29 -12.99 4.26
C LEU A 118 -1.98 -12.22 5.37
N LYS A 119 -1.95 -10.90 5.29
CA LYS A 119 -2.65 -10.03 6.24
C LYS A 119 -4.10 -9.86 5.80
N GLU A 120 -5.02 -10.42 6.59
CA GLU A 120 -6.46 -10.23 6.44
C GLU A 120 -6.81 -8.73 6.33
N ASP A 121 -7.74 -8.38 5.45
CA ASP A 121 -8.25 -7.03 5.19
C ASP A 121 -7.19 -6.01 4.74
N SER A 122 -6.01 -6.43 4.32
CA SER A 122 -4.98 -5.48 3.87
C SER A 122 -5.20 -4.99 2.45
N GLY A 123 -5.75 -5.81 1.56
CA GLY A 123 -6.08 -5.42 0.19
C GLY A 123 -7.23 -4.43 0.14
N GLY A 124 -7.10 -3.39 -0.68
CA GLY A 124 -8.14 -2.38 -0.88
C GLY A 124 -9.42 -2.99 -1.47
N PRO A 125 -10.59 -2.79 -0.82
CA PRO A 125 -11.87 -3.22 -1.37
C PRO A 125 -12.16 -2.61 -2.74
N GLY A 126 -12.75 -3.40 -3.65
CA GLY A 126 -13.10 -2.96 -4.99
C GLY A 126 -13.95 -4.00 -5.72
N TYR A 127 -14.53 -3.63 -6.86
CA TYR A 127 -15.09 -4.59 -7.80
C TYR A 127 -14.00 -5.62 -8.17
N ARG A 128 -12.79 -5.12 -8.38
CA ARG A 128 -11.54 -5.88 -8.39
C ARG A 128 -10.73 -5.45 -7.17
N ARG A 129 -10.58 -6.36 -6.20
CA ARG A 129 -9.86 -6.04 -4.96
C ARG A 129 -8.37 -5.87 -5.22
N GLY A 130 -7.72 -5.08 -4.38
CA GLY A 130 -6.27 -5.10 -4.26
C GLY A 130 -5.77 -6.42 -3.68
N GLY A 131 -4.52 -6.76 -3.97
CA GLY A 131 -3.84 -7.90 -3.37
C GLY A 131 -3.51 -7.67 -1.91
N PHE A 132 -3.27 -8.75 -1.17
CA PHE A 132 -2.93 -8.71 0.25
C PHE A 132 -1.42 -8.62 0.48
N GLY A 133 -1.04 -7.97 1.58
CA GLY A 133 0.33 -7.91 2.07
C GLY A 133 0.67 -9.07 3.00
N TYR A 134 1.94 -9.15 3.38
CA TYR A 134 2.43 -10.08 4.41
C TYR A 134 2.02 -9.66 5.82
N ASP A 135 1.83 -10.66 6.68
CA ASP A 135 1.94 -10.58 8.14
C ASP A 135 3.04 -11.54 8.57
N LYS A 136 4.21 -11.00 8.87
CA LYS A 136 5.40 -11.77 9.25
C LYS A 136 5.80 -11.44 10.67
N ARG A 137 6.10 -12.48 11.47
CA ARG A 137 6.62 -12.33 12.83
C ARG A 137 7.90 -13.10 12.96
N ILE A 138 8.91 -12.44 13.52
CA ILE A 138 10.22 -13.01 13.75
C ILE A 138 10.64 -12.69 15.17
N ARG A 139 11.03 -13.73 15.93
CA ARG A 139 11.63 -13.58 17.25
C ARG A 139 13.13 -13.44 17.12
N ALA A 140 13.71 -12.46 17.78
CA ALA A 140 15.16 -12.30 17.91
C ALA A 140 15.71 -13.23 18.99
N LEU A 141 16.65 -14.09 18.66
CA LEU A 141 17.30 -15.01 19.58
C LEU A 141 18.60 -14.45 20.18
N SER A 142 19.04 -13.30 19.68
CA SER A 142 20.12 -12.49 20.26
C SER A 142 19.71 -11.02 20.28
N GLU A 143 20.44 -10.18 21.01
CA GLU A 143 20.27 -8.74 20.91
C GLU A 143 20.55 -8.28 19.47
N ALA A 144 19.70 -7.43 18.94
CA ALA A 144 19.79 -6.97 17.58
C ALA A 144 19.39 -5.49 17.45
N ARG A 145 19.66 -4.91 16.29
CA ARG A 145 19.17 -3.60 15.87
C ARG A 145 18.28 -3.78 14.67
N LEU A 146 17.07 -3.27 14.77
CA LEU A 146 16.13 -3.24 13.66
C LEU A 146 16.42 -2.04 12.76
N ILE A 147 16.48 -2.32 11.47
CA ILE A 147 16.42 -1.32 10.40
C ILE A 147 15.21 -1.60 9.54
N SER A 148 14.43 -0.58 9.22
CA SER A 148 13.30 -0.66 8.32
C SER A 148 13.35 0.50 7.35
N ASN A 149 13.31 0.17 6.07
CA ASN A 149 13.26 1.12 4.96
C ASN A 149 12.02 0.80 4.13
N ALA A 150 10.88 1.27 4.62
CA ALA A 150 9.59 1.09 3.97
C ALA A 150 8.83 2.41 3.90
N ASP A 151 8.36 2.74 2.71
CA ASP A 151 7.38 3.80 2.52
C ASP A 151 5.95 3.27 2.79
N ARG A 152 4.94 4.08 2.59
CA ARG A 152 3.53 3.71 2.77
C ARG A 152 3.14 3.30 4.19
N SER A 153 3.88 3.69 5.20
CA SER A 153 3.47 3.51 6.60
C SER A 153 2.41 4.54 7.04
N VAL A 154 2.27 5.62 6.28
CA VAL A 154 1.32 6.72 6.54
C VAL A 154 0.31 6.83 5.41
N LEU A 155 0.78 6.88 4.18
CA LEU A 155 -0.06 6.94 2.98
C LEU A 155 -0.27 5.53 2.42
N SER A 156 -1.52 5.16 2.19
CA SER A 156 -1.89 3.86 1.63
C SER A 156 -1.69 3.81 0.10
N CYS A 157 -1.72 2.61 -0.47
CA CYS A 157 -1.90 2.44 -1.91
C CYS A 157 -3.32 2.87 -2.27
N TYR A 158 -3.47 3.85 -3.15
CA TYR A 158 -4.78 4.42 -3.46
C TYR A 158 -5.66 3.47 -4.29
N GLY A 159 -6.97 3.53 -4.03
CA GLY A 159 -7.99 2.92 -4.85
C GLY A 159 -8.36 3.81 -6.04
N VAL A 160 -8.92 3.22 -7.09
CA VAL A 160 -9.31 3.89 -8.33
C VAL A 160 -10.74 3.57 -8.69
N ASN A 161 -11.45 4.56 -9.27
CA ASN A 161 -12.78 4.43 -9.84
C ASN A 161 -13.83 3.85 -8.87
N GLY A 162 -13.80 4.34 -7.62
CA GLY A 162 -14.66 3.87 -6.54
C GLY A 162 -14.06 2.77 -5.66
N GLY A 163 -12.95 2.17 -6.07
CA GLY A 163 -12.19 1.25 -5.23
C GLY A 163 -11.57 1.94 -4.02
N ARG A 164 -11.32 1.17 -2.96
CA ARG A 164 -10.79 1.68 -1.70
C ARG A 164 -9.27 1.53 -1.63
N ALA A 165 -8.66 2.36 -0.81
CA ALA A 165 -7.23 2.23 -0.50
C ALA A 165 -6.93 0.91 0.23
N GLY A 166 -5.76 0.34 -0.04
CA GLY A 166 -5.21 -0.76 0.76
C GLY A 166 -4.76 -0.30 2.14
N LYS A 167 -4.42 -1.24 3.02
CA LYS A 167 -3.87 -0.91 4.34
C LYS A 167 -2.39 -0.52 4.23
N PRO A 168 -1.91 0.39 5.09
CA PRO A 168 -0.52 0.83 5.08
C PRO A 168 0.44 -0.23 5.63
N TYR A 169 1.74 -0.01 5.41
CA TYR A 169 2.82 -0.74 6.05
C TYR A 169 2.86 -0.47 7.56
N ALA A 170 3.14 -1.50 8.33
CA ALA A 170 3.34 -1.37 9.77
C ALA A 170 4.50 -2.24 10.25
N VAL A 171 5.26 -1.72 11.20
CA VAL A 171 6.29 -2.46 11.94
C VAL A 171 6.12 -2.22 13.43
N ALA A 172 6.17 -3.29 14.21
CA ALA A 172 6.04 -3.25 15.65
C ALA A 172 7.01 -4.24 16.30
N VAL A 173 7.47 -3.89 17.47
CA VAL A 173 8.33 -4.73 18.31
C VAL A 173 7.57 -5.03 19.59
N THR A 174 7.44 -6.31 19.92
CA THR A 174 6.91 -6.78 21.21
C THR A 174 8.05 -7.32 22.02
N SER A 175 8.36 -6.68 23.15
CA SER A 175 9.40 -7.13 24.09
C SER A 175 8.96 -8.36 24.89
N PRO A 176 9.89 -9.07 25.55
CA PRO A 176 9.58 -10.30 26.30
C PRO A 176 8.56 -10.11 27.42
N ASP A 177 8.45 -8.91 27.96
CA ASP A 177 7.43 -8.51 28.96
C ASP A 177 6.05 -8.23 28.37
N GLY A 178 5.89 -8.40 27.04
CA GLY A 178 4.62 -8.22 26.33
C GLY A 178 4.31 -6.79 25.88
N VAL A 179 5.20 -5.82 26.16
CA VAL A 179 4.99 -4.44 25.71
C VAL A 179 5.24 -4.34 24.20
N THR A 180 4.26 -3.80 23.48
CA THR A 180 4.33 -3.62 22.02
C THR A 180 4.51 -2.15 21.67
N VAL A 181 5.55 -1.83 20.91
CA VAL A 181 5.86 -0.50 20.42
C VAL A 181 5.82 -0.50 18.89
N SER A 182 5.01 0.39 18.31
CA SER A 182 4.99 0.63 16.86
C SER A 182 6.07 1.62 16.46
N HIS A 183 6.73 1.34 15.34
CA HIS A 183 7.79 2.20 14.81
C HIS A 183 7.39 2.78 13.44
N PRO A 184 7.98 3.92 13.03
CA PRO A 184 7.85 4.41 11.66
C PRO A 184 8.33 3.39 10.63
N GLY A 185 7.76 3.41 9.42
CA GLY A 185 8.22 2.54 8.32
C GLY A 185 9.68 2.80 7.92
N MET A 186 10.14 4.04 8.08
CA MET A 186 11.54 4.44 7.96
C MET A 186 12.10 4.59 9.37
N CYS A 187 12.79 3.60 9.86
CA CYS A 187 13.48 3.64 11.16
C CYS A 187 14.79 2.89 11.09
N ASP A 188 15.73 3.28 11.96
CA ASP A 188 17.07 2.71 12.08
C ASP A 188 17.47 2.64 13.56
N THR A 189 18.41 1.75 13.86
CA THR A 189 19.02 1.62 15.19
C THR A 189 18.05 1.34 16.36
N VAL A 190 16.84 0.82 16.07
CA VAL A 190 15.92 0.40 17.13
C VAL A 190 16.49 -0.86 17.81
N ILE A 191 16.78 -0.77 19.09
CA ILE A 191 17.34 -1.89 19.86
C ILE A 191 16.25 -2.92 20.08
N ILE A 192 16.57 -4.18 19.77
CA ILE A 192 15.70 -5.34 19.91
C ILE A 192 16.31 -6.26 20.99
N PRO A 193 15.77 -6.27 22.20
CA PRO A 193 16.19 -7.19 23.23
C PRO A 193 16.01 -8.65 22.82
N VAL A 194 16.85 -9.53 23.36
CA VAL A 194 16.72 -11.00 23.18
C VAL A 194 15.31 -11.45 23.55
N GLY A 195 14.71 -12.31 22.72
CA GLY A 195 13.35 -12.84 22.91
C GLY A 195 12.23 -11.93 22.44
N SER A 196 12.53 -10.71 21.99
CA SER A 196 11.53 -9.81 21.39
C SER A 196 11.05 -10.31 20.04
N THR A 197 9.78 -10.07 19.73
CA THR A 197 9.17 -10.39 18.43
C THR A 197 9.02 -9.13 17.59
N VAL A 198 9.62 -9.12 16.41
CA VAL A 198 9.41 -8.10 15.37
C VAL A 198 8.29 -8.55 14.44
N ARG A 199 7.22 -7.75 14.34
CA ARG A 199 6.12 -7.97 13.42
C ARG A 199 6.20 -6.96 12.29
N ILE A 200 6.20 -7.46 11.06
CA ILE A 200 6.14 -6.68 9.83
C ILE A 200 4.82 -7.00 9.12
N VAL A 201 4.04 -5.97 8.85
CA VAL A 201 2.85 -6.04 8.01
C VAL A 201 3.11 -5.20 6.77
N THR A 202 3.09 -5.82 5.59
CA THR A 202 3.29 -5.07 4.34
C THR A 202 1.97 -4.51 3.81
N THR A 203 2.04 -3.54 2.91
CA THR A 203 0.86 -2.88 2.36
C THR A 203 -0.01 -3.82 1.55
N GLY A 204 -1.33 -3.61 1.60
CA GLY A 204 -2.23 -4.07 0.56
C GLY A 204 -2.20 -3.15 -0.67
N GLY A 205 -2.47 -3.69 -1.84
CA GLY A 205 -2.71 -2.91 -3.06
C GLY A 205 -4.04 -2.16 -3.01
N GLY A 206 -4.19 -1.10 -3.78
CA GLY A 206 -5.47 -0.40 -3.91
C GLY A 206 -6.51 -1.22 -4.70
N GLY A 207 -7.79 -1.09 -4.36
CA GLY A 207 -8.90 -1.67 -5.09
C GLY A 207 -9.27 -0.87 -6.34
N TRP A 208 -9.89 -1.53 -7.31
CA TRP A 208 -10.42 -0.91 -8.52
C TRP A 208 -11.92 -1.12 -8.65
N GLY A 209 -12.66 -0.06 -8.96
CA GLY A 209 -14.12 -0.09 -9.12
C GLY A 209 -14.88 -0.21 -7.79
N ASP A 210 -16.17 0.09 -7.80
CA ASP A 210 -17.01 0.08 -6.60
C ASP A 210 -17.10 -1.33 -5.98
N PRO A 211 -16.68 -1.51 -4.71
CA PRO A 211 -16.76 -2.81 -4.02
C PRO A 211 -18.18 -3.34 -3.87
N LEU A 212 -19.21 -2.48 -3.91
CA LEU A 212 -20.61 -2.92 -3.85
C LEU A 212 -21.05 -3.68 -5.11
N LEU A 213 -20.28 -3.61 -6.19
CA LEU A 213 -20.53 -4.35 -7.44
C LEU A 213 -19.79 -5.69 -7.49
N ARG A 214 -18.89 -5.99 -6.52
CA ARG A 214 -18.17 -7.27 -6.51
C ARG A 214 -19.13 -8.44 -6.41
N GLU A 215 -18.86 -9.50 -7.17
CA GLU A 215 -19.61 -10.74 -7.14
C GLU A 215 -19.65 -11.32 -5.72
N ILE A 216 -20.85 -11.67 -5.24
CA ILE A 216 -21.05 -12.14 -3.85
C ILE A 216 -20.23 -13.38 -3.57
N ASP A 217 -20.20 -14.33 -4.51
CA ASP A 217 -19.46 -15.59 -4.35
C ASP A 217 -17.95 -15.38 -4.17
N LYS A 218 -17.38 -14.34 -4.84
CA LYS A 218 -15.97 -13.97 -4.64
C LYS A 218 -15.71 -13.41 -3.24
N VAL A 219 -16.65 -12.64 -2.68
CA VAL A 219 -16.53 -12.13 -1.31
C VAL A 219 -16.64 -13.29 -0.32
N VAL A 220 -17.58 -14.22 -0.52
CA VAL A 220 -17.71 -15.43 0.31
C VAL A 220 -16.41 -16.24 0.27
N TYR A 221 -15.86 -16.48 -0.92
CA TYR A 221 -14.59 -17.18 -1.09
C TYR A 221 -13.42 -16.49 -0.37
N ASP A 222 -13.30 -15.16 -0.51
CA ASP A 222 -12.26 -14.39 0.18
C ASP A 222 -12.39 -14.52 1.70
N VAL A 223 -13.63 -14.59 2.24
CA VAL A 223 -13.87 -14.80 3.68
C VAL A 223 -13.54 -16.23 4.11
N GLU A 224 -13.89 -17.24 3.31
CA GLU A 224 -13.54 -18.63 3.60
C GLU A 224 -12.04 -18.87 3.60
N CYS A 225 -11.30 -18.15 2.76
CA CYS A 225 -9.85 -18.17 2.71
C CYS A 225 -9.17 -17.34 3.82
N GLY A 226 -9.91 -16.63 4.68
CA GLY A 226 -9.36 -15.76 5.72
C GLY A 226 -8.66 -14.50 5.16
N LEU A 227 -9.00 -14.10 3.94
CA LEU A 227 -8.44 -12.93 3.27
C LEU A 227 -9.22 -11.66 3.60
N VAL A 228 -10.54 -11.79 3.73
CA VAL A 228 -11.49 -10.72 4.09
C VAL A 228 -12.25 -11.15 5.34
N SER A 229 -12.33 -10.26 6.32
CA SER A 229 -13.12 -10.53 7.52
C SER A 229 -14.63 -10.44 7.22
N PRO A 230 -15.50 -11.15 8.00
CA PRO A 230 -16.95 -11.00 7.88
C PRO A 230 -17.43 -9.56 8.07
N ASP A 231 -16.75 -8.79 8.92
CA ASP A 231 -17.05 -7.37 9.14
C ASP A 231 -16.71 -6.54 7.90
N SER A 232 -15.56 -6.76 7.29
CA SER A 232 -15.17 -6.10 6.03
C SER A 232 -16.11 -6.51 4.88
N ALA A 233 -16.52 -7.78 4.80
CA ALA A 233 -17.52 -8.23 3.83
C ALA A 233 -18.84 -7.45 3.97
N ARG A 234 -19.30 -7.22 5.21
CA ARG A 234 -20.52 -6.44 5.50
C ARG A 234 -20.34 -4.94 5.22
N ASP A 235 -19.24 -4.35 5.70
CA ASP A 235 -19.08 -2.90 5.77
C ASP A 235 -18.46 -2.31 4.52
N GLU A 236 -17.60 -3.08 3.82
CA GLU A 236 -16.99 -2.63 2.57
C GLU A 236 -17.71 -3.13 1.31
N TYR A 237 -18.07 -4.41 1.29
CA TYR A 237 -18.69 -5.03 0.11
C TYR A 237 -20.22 -5.12 0.20
N GLY A 238 -20.78 -4.81 1.38
CA GLY A 238 -22.21 -4.89 1.62
C GLY A 238 -22.76 -6.32 1.59
N VAL A 239 -21.91 -7.34 1.81
CA VAL A 239 -22.30 -8.75 1.80
C VAL A 239 -22.56 -9.20 3.23
N VAL A 240 -23.81 -9.58 3.50
CA VAL A 240 -24.22 -10.08 4.82
C VAL A 240 -24.07 -11.59 4.84
N LEU A 241 -23.21 -12.06 5.74
CA LEU A 241 -22.84 -13.47 5.84
C LEU A 241 -23.44 -14.13 7.08
N PHE A 242 -23.68 -15.44 7.00
CA PHE A 242 -24.02 -16.30 8.12
C PHE A 242 -23.31 -17.65 7.96
N LYS A 243 -23.17 -18.39 9.06
CA LYS A 243 -22.53 -19.71 9.04
C LYS A 243 -23.56 -20.83 8.95
N VAL A 244 -23.29 -21.81 8.09
CA VAL A 244 -23.98 -23.11 8.05
C VAL A 244 -22.92 -24.18 8.29
N GLY A 245 -22.89 -24.71 9.51
CA GLY A 245 -21.79 -25.54 9.94
C GLY A 245 -20.46 -24.80 9.92
N ARG A 246 -19.51 -25.25 9.11
CA ARG A 246 -18.19 -24.64 8.95
C ARG A 246 -18.09 -23.66 7.76
N LYS A 247 -19.11 -23.59 6.91
CA LYS A 247 -19.10 -22.79 5.68
C LYS A 247 -19.80 -21.46 5.86
N TRP A 248 -19.31 -20.44 5.18
CA TRP A 248 -19.97 -19.15 5.06
C TRP A 248 -20.95 -19.14 3.90
N GLN A 249 -22.10 -18.52 4.09
CA GLN A 249 -23.10 -18.28 3.05
C GLN A 249 -23.58 -16.84 3.11
N ALA A 250 -23.97 -16.30 1.96
CA ALA A 250 -24.51 -14.96 1.87
C ALA A 250 -26.04 -14.97 1.96
N ASP A 251 -26.60 -14.08 2.78
CA ASP A 251 -28.02 -13.77 2.79
C ASP A 251 -28.31 -12.78 1.65
N ALA A 252 -28.91 -13.26 0.58
CA ALA A 252 -29.15 -12.46 -0.62
C ALA A 252 -30.05 -11.23 -0.35
N THR A 253 -31.08 -11.38 0.47
CA THR A 253 -32.04 -10.31 0.80
C THR A 253 -31.38 -9.23 1.64
N LYS A 254 -30.70 -9.62 2.71
CA LYS A 254 -29.98 -8.67 3.58
C LYS A 254 -28.81 -8.02 2.85
N THR A 255 -28.12 -8.75 1.97
CA THR A 255 -27.04 -8.21 1.12
C THR A 255 -27.59 -7.14 0.19
N ALA A 256 -28.69 -7.39 -0.51
CA ALA A 256 -29.31 -6.39 -1.37
C ALA A 256 -29.73 -5.13 -0.60
N GLN A 257 -30.31 -5.30 0.58
CA GLN A 257 -30.67 -4.19 1.47
C GLN A 257 -29.43 -3.41 1.93
N ARG A 258 -28.38 -4.10 2.41
CA ARG A 258 -27.16 -3.50 2.90
C ARG A 258 -26.41 -2.72 1.80
N ARG A 259 -26.32 -3.27 0.60
CA ARG A 259 -25.73 -2.58 -0.56
C ARG A 259 -26.45 -1.29 -0.91
N ARG A 260 -27.80 -1.29 -0.88
CA ARG A 260 -28.58 -0.06 -1.09
C ARG A 260 -28.31 1.00 -0.03
N GLN A 261 -28.25 0.62 1.26
CA GLN A 261 -27.92 1.53 2.35
C GLN A 261 -26.52 2.12 2.19
N LEU A 262 -25.52 1.28 1.87
CA LEU A 262 -24.14 1.75 1.67
C LEU A 262 -24.02 2.65 0.43
N ALA A 263 -24.71 2.34 -0.66
CA ALA A 263 -24.72 3.18 -1.86
C ALA A 263 -25.29 4.57 -1.57
N GLN A 264 -26.38 4.64 -0.79
CA GLN A 264 -26.97 5.93 -0.39
C GLN A 264 -26.03 6.73 0.53
N SER A 265 -25.40 6.07 1.51
CA SER A 265 -24.52 6.76 2.48
C SER A 265 -23.17 7.21 1.88
N ARG A 266 -22.63 6.44 0.93
CA ARG A 266 -21.33 6.75 0.30
C ARG A 266 -21.42 7.76 -0.83
N GLY A 267 -22.60 7.90 -1.45
CA GLY A 267 -22.80 8.77 -2.59
C GLY A 267 -22.05 8.30 -3.86
N LYS A 268 -21.75 9.25 -4.75
CA LYS A 268 -21.05 8.95 -6.01
C LYS A 268 -19.63 8.45 -5.76
N PRO A 269 -19.21 7.33 -6.37
CA PRO A 269 -17.84 6.86 -6.30
C PRO A 269 -16.82 7.92 -6.73
N GLN A 270 -15.75 8.06 -5.96
CA GLN A 270 -14.67 8.98 -6.28
C GLN A 270 -13.65 8.32 -7.20
N MET A 271 -12.96 9.12 -8.02
CA MET A 271 -11.89 8.62 -8.89
C MET A 271 -10.75 7.99 -8.06
N PHE A 272 -10.39 8.61 -6.93
CA PHE A 272 -9.33 8.14 -6.05
C PHE A 272 -9.79 8.10 -4.60
N ASP A 273 -9.47 7.01 -3.92
CA ASP A 273 -9.48 6.90 -2.46
C ASP A 273 -8.02 6.75 -2.00
N ARG A 274 -7.49 7.75 -1.29
CA ARG A 274 -6.11 7.78 -0.81
C ARG A 274 -5.95 7.26 0.62
N GLY A 275 -7.02 6.73 1.18
CA GLY A 275 -7.06 6.16 2.52
C GLY A 275 -7.39 7.17 3.62
N ALA A 276 -7.84 6.62 4.73
CA ALA A 276 -8.42 7.39 5.84
C ALA A 276 -7.47 8.43 6.43
N TYR A 277 -6.16 8.12 6.51
CA TYR A 277 -5.18 9.07 7.02
C TYR A 277 -5.06 10.30 6.12
N PHE A 278 -4.89 10.10 4.81
CA PHE A 278 -4.80 11.20 3.86
C PHE A 278 -6.03 12.11 3.92
N GLU A 279 -7.22 11.51 3.91
CA GLU A 279 -8.47 12.26 3.96
C GLU A 279 -8.65 13.01 5.30
N ALA A 280 -8.18 12.42 6.40
CA ALA A 280 -8.19 13.11 7.71
C ALA A 280 -7.23 14.31 7.72
N GLU A 281 -6.02 14.17 7.19
CA GLU A 281 -5.04 15.27 7.12
C GLU A 281 -5.47 16.37 6.14
N LYS A 282 -6.13 16.01 5.04
CA LYS A 282 -6.75 16.96 4.11
C LYS A 282 -7.82 17.81 4.84
N ARG A 283 -8.73 17.16 5.57
CA ARG A 283 -9.75 17.85 6.36
C ARG A 283 -9.18 18.76 7.45
N ARG A 284 -8.04 18.41 8.02
CA ARG A 284 -7.32 19.24 9.02
C ARG A 284 -6.51 20.36 8.39
N GLY A 285 -6.49 20.51 7.07
CA GLY A 285 -5.69 21.50 6.35
C GLY A 285 -4.17 21.28 6.44
N ARG A 286 -3.73 20.07 6.82
CA ARG A 286 -2.31 19.75 6.96
C ARG A 286 -1.65 19.32 5.66
N ILE A 287 -2.44 18.91 4.66
CA ILE A 287 -1.92 18.65 3.32
C ILE A 287 -1.83 19.99 2.61
N LYS A 288 -0.59 20.48 2.49
CA LYS A 288 -0.27 21.72 1.78
C LYS A 288 0.21 21.36 0.39
N TYR A 289 -0.34 22.02 -0.60
CA TYR A 289 0.17 21.99 -1.96
C TYR A 289 1.13 23.15 -2.18
N PRO A 290 2.13 23.03 -3.04
CA PRO A 290 2.97 24.17 -3.43
C PRO A 290 2.11 25.33 -3.92
N GLU A 291 2.58 26.55 -3.69
CA GLU A 291 1.92 27.74 -4.18
C GLU A 291 1.71 27.64 -5.70
N GLY A 292 0.51 27.99 -6.16
CA GLY A 292 0.14 27.82 -7.57
C GLY A 292 -0.41 26.44 -7.95
N TRP A 293 -0.43 25.47 -7.03
CA TRP A 293 -1.12 24.21 -7.23
C TRP A 293 -2.57 24.34 -6.75
N LEU A 294 -3.49 24.20 -7.67
CA LEU A 294 -4.90 24.07 -7.34
C LEU A 294 -5.18 22.65 -6.82
N ASP A 295 -6.34 22.47 -6.22
CA ASP A 295 -6.79 21.18 -5.70
C ASP A 295 -6.38 20.04 -6.65
N PRO A 296 -5.63 19.02 -6.19
CA PRO A 296 -5.18 17.93 -7.04
C PRO A 296 -6.32 17.15 -7.69
N ASP A 297 -7.54 17.29 -7.20
CA ASP A 297 -8.71 16.72 -7.85
C ASP A 297 -9.25 17.60 -9.00
N LEU A 298 -8.79 18.86 -9.10
CA LEU A 298 -9.19 19.81 -10.14
C LEU A 298 -8.02 20.56 -10.82
N GLY A 299 -6.80 20.42 -10.31
CA GLY A 299 -5.97 21.59 -10.26
C GLY A 299 -5.10 21.91 -11.43
N TRP A 300 -3.95 21.33 -11.60
CA TRP A 300 -3.01 21.86 -12.60
C TRP A 300 -3.43 21.59 -14.05
N TYR A 301 -4.27 20.59 -14.29
CA TYR A 301 -4.80 20.30 -15.62
C TYR A 301 -5.72 21.44 -16.13
N ALA A 302 -6.53 22.01 -15.25
CA ALA A 302 -7.40 23.14 -15.62
C ALA A 302 -6.57 24.40 -15.95
N ASN A 303 -5.43 24.61 -15.30
CA ASN A 303 -4.54 25.74 -15.56
C ASN A 303 -3.68 25.52 -16.80
N SER A 304 -3.16 24.33 -17.02
CA SER A 304 -2.37 24.02 -18.22
C SER A 304 -3.22 24.06 -19.49
N VAL A 305 -4.49 23.70 -19.42
CA VAL A 305 -5.43 23.86 -20.54
C VAL A 305 -5.74 25.33 -20.79
N ARG A 306 -5.97 26.15 -19.74
CA ARG A 306 -6.20 27.59 -19.88
C ARG A 306 -4.98 28.35 -20.41
N GLU A 307 -3.76 27.96 -20.02
CA GLU A 307 -2.53 28.53 -20.56
C GLU A 307 -2.27 28.11 -22.00
N ALA A 308 -2.60 26.88 -22.37
CA ALA A 308 -2.52 26.39 -23.77
C ALA A 308 -3.52 27.11 -24.68
N ASP A 309 -4.77 27.31 -24.21
CA ASP A 309 -5.81 28.04 -24.94
C ASP A 309 -5.44 29.54 -25.04
N ALA A 310 -4.93 30.14 -23.98
CA ALA A 310 -4.49 31.55 -24.00
C ALA A 310 -3.23 31.76 -24.88
N GLY A 311 -2.42 30.70 -25.09
CA GLY A 311 -1.27 30.71 -26.00
C GLY A 311 -1.66 30.55 -27.47
N SER A 312 -2.75 29.81 -27.75
CA SER A 312 -3.25 29.60 -29.11
C SER A 312 -3.91 30.85 -29.71
N ASP A 313 -4.57 31.64 -28.89
CA ASP A 313 -5.17 32.90 -29.34
C ASP A 313 -4.14 34.00 -29.67
N ARG A 314 -2.90 33.88 -29.12
CA ARG A 314 -1.80 34.80 -29.48
C ARG A 314 -1.07 34.41 -30.76
N ALA A 315 -1.20 33.17 -31.20
CA ALA A 315 -0.53 32.66 -32.42
C ALA A 315 -1.38 32.83 -33.69
N LEU A 316 -2.64 33.17 -33.55
CA LEU A 316 -3.57 33.41 -34.69
C LEU A 316 -3.80 34.90 -34.97
N GLY A 317 -3.13 35.80 -34.27
CA GLY A 317 -3.26 37.25 -34.40
C GLY A 317 -1.99 38.00 -34.81
N ALA A 318 -1.02 37.31 -35.44
CA ALA A 318 0.18 37.94 -35.99
C ALA A 318 0.37 37.59 -37.49
#